data_d42970dab3bd8c7b8e0add7a8d2450c9
#
_entry.id   d42970dab3bd8c7b8e0add7a8d2450c9
#
_cell.length_a   1.000
_cell.length_b   1.000
_cell.length_c   1.000
_cell.angle_alpha   90.00
_cell.angle_beta   90.00
_cell.angle_gamma   90.00
#
_symmetry.space_group_name_H-M   'P 1'
#
loop_
_entity.id
_entity.type
_entity.pdbx_description
1 polymer ?
#
loop_
_entity_poly.entity_id
_entity_poly.type
_entity_poly.pdbx_seq_one_letter_code
_entity_poly.pdbx_strand_id
1 'polypeptide(L)'
;MGTDSQATSLYGGVSSYGKATGNTVNLAGGTVTSVYGGATGIDSTLLTSLSTIITTLADANAAITDSDDSTSDANGNTVNYYGGTVTDSIIGGQSDSAAASDNVVNLYAALVGENLNLYGGIGQTESTGNTLNVYAKGNSVANLDHFQNYNFYVSADTVAGDTVLTVTGTADLTNATVKAGVEETMNLSEGQVINLISGTNDLQDTGATYAMMDGKDIVTDAGFVQRKASIWKQDDKTVVIGIRKGTQPTLNPDTKLFAEDRAAAMNLVNTGSDFAATAAYDGALTAWNGDAATKGDFTPYLVVGGHDLRADTGSYVDTYGLNANLGFVKRTSQKGHTDTLMPFLEYGNGNYTSHLDNGARGDGDQRYIGAGLLARRDLASGIHYEAMVRAGRTNGDFHGQIANHLASYDTSAPYVSAMLGAGKIVKKDKASIDYYGKVFWTHLGSDSVQMHSDLGTSQYDFDNVDSYRTRLGFRWTKDVSPTMSYYAGLAWNYEFGDNGEARYGTFDTLAAGVKGSSGMLELGWQSKIDKDHDWGADLHITGWTGVQRGVTYSATVSRAF
;
A
#
# COMPACT_ATOMS: atom_id res chain seq x y z
N MET A 1 -8.50 41.82 -8.39
CA MET A 1 -9.01 42.80 -9.37
C MET A 1 -9.93 42.09 -10.33
N GLY A 2 -10.99 42.75 -10.81
CA GLY A 2 -11.88 42.19 -11.85
C GLY A 2 -11.22 42.23 -13.24
N THR A 3 -11.77 41.48 -14.22
CA THR A 3 -11.19 41.28 -15.56
C THR A 3 -10.92 42.58 -16.33
N ASP A 4 -11.70 43.63 -16.13
CA ASP A 4 -11.60 44.90 -16.86
C ASP A 4 -10.94 46.02 -16.01
N SER A 5 -10.38 45.68 -14.86
CA SER A 5 -9.72 46.64 -13.97
C SER A 5 -8.30 46.93 -14.43
N GLN A 6 -7.88 48.21 -14.30
CA GLN A 6 -6.50 48.64 -14.58
C GLN A 6 -5.92 49.38 -13.37
N ALA A 7 -4.67 49.14 -13.06
CA ALA A 7 -3.91 49.83 -12.01
C ALA A 7 -2.45 49.96 -12.39
N THR A 8 -1.78 51.05 -11.98
CA THR A 8 -0.33 51.19 -12.14
C THR A 8 0.40 50.30 -11.13
N SER A 9 -0.06 50.29 -9.88
CA SER A 9 0.56 49.46 -8.85
C SER A 9 -0.47 48.82 -7.93
N LEU A 10 -0.19 47.58 -7.49
CA LEU A 10 -0.99 46.85 -6.50
C LEU A 10 -0.08 46.45 -5.33
N TYR A 11 -0.45 46.89 -4.15
CA TYR A 11 0.32 46.63 -2.93
C TYR A 11 -0.51 45.83 -1.93
N GLY A 12 0.13 44.85 -1.24
CA GLY A 12 -0.43 44.17 -0.08
C GLY A 12 -0.34 45.01 1.18
N GLY A 13 0.77 45.72 1.33
CA GLY A 13 1.00 46.72 2.39
C GLY A 13 2.00 47.78 1.95
N VAL A 14 1.83 49.00 2.45
CA VAL A 14 2.69 50.14 2.13
C VAL A 14 3.01 50.93 3.39
N SER A 15 4.25 51.35 3.55
CA SER A 15 4.67 52.26 4.61
C SER A 15 5.65 53.29 4.08
N SER A 16 5.57 54.57 4.56
CA SER A 16 6.57 55.58 4.25
C SER A 16 7.82 55.45 5.13
N TYR A 17 7.63 55.10 6.40
CA TYR A 17 8.69 55.14 7.42
C TYR A 17 8.73 53.91 8.33
N GLY A 18 7.84 52.95 8.15
CA GLY A 18 7.72 51.78 9.00
C GLY A 18 7.81 50.48 8.22
N LYS A 19 7.37 49.39 8.83
CA LYS A 19 7.41 48.05 8.26
C LYS A 19 6.21 47.80 7.34
N ALA A 20 6.43 47.05 6.27
CA ALA A 20 5.38 46.48 5.39
C ALA A 20 5.52 44.97 5.40
N THR A 21 5.12 44.31 6.49
CA THR A 21 5.39 42.92 6.75
C THR A 21 4.11 42.06 6.84
N GLY A 22 4.19 40.80 6.42
CA GLY A 22 3.10 39.80 6.56
C GLY A 22 1.89 40.09 5.69
N ASN A 23 2.01 40.91 4.65
CA ASN A 23 0.90 41.28 3.78
C ASN A 23 0.68 40.25 2.67
N THR A 24 -0.56 40.17 2.16
CA THR A 24 -0.91 39.27 1.06
C THR A 24 -1.61 39.99 -0.08
N VAL A 25 -1.15 39.79 -1.30
CA VAL A 25 -1.79 40.24 -2.54
C VAL A 25 -2.30 39.03 -3.32
N ASN A 26 -3.55 39.09 -3.76
CA ASN A 26 -4.14 38.10 -4.65
C ASN A 26 -4.54 38.80 -5.96
N LEU A 27 -3.87 38.46 -7.08
CA LEU A 27 -4.20 38.95 -8.41
C LEU A 27 -4.88 37.82 -9.19
N ALA A 28 -6.17 37.99 -9.50
CA ALA A 28 -6.98 37.00 -10.22
C ALA A 28 -7.48 37.50 -11.58
N GLY A 29 -7.17 38.74 -11.96
CA GLY A 29 -7.57 39.32 -13.25
C GLY A 29 -7.24 40.82 -13.32
N GLY A 30 -7.53 41.44 -14.46
CA GLY A 30 -7.22 42.83 -14.75
C GLY A 30 -5.80 43.04 -15.28
N THR A 31 -5.45 44.31 -15.50
CA THR A 31 -4.12 44.72 -15.96
C THR A 31 -3.45 45.60 -14.92
N VAL A 32 -2.23 45.28 -14.53
CA VAL A 32 -1.45 46.06 -13.59
C VAL A 32 -0.02 46.23 -14.10
N THR A 33 0.60 47.38 -13.87
CA THR A 33 2.01 47.56 -14.26
C THR A 33 2.91 46.80 -13.27
N SER A 34 2.78 47.03 -11.97
CA SER A 34 3.62 46.35 -10.98
C SER A 34 2.83 45.86 -9.76
N VAL A 35 3.24 44.73 -9.19
CA VAL A 35 2.65 44.10 -8.01
C VAL A 35 3.72 43.97 -6.92
N TYR A 36 3.39 44.41 -5.70
CA TYR A 36 4.27 44.39 -4.52
C TYR A 36 3.55 43.64 -3.38
N GLY A 37 4.17 42.63 -2.78
CA GLY A 37 3.66 42.00 -1.57
C GLY A 37 3.67 42.99 -0.40
N GLY A 38 4.77 43.69 -0.20
CA GLY A 38 4.92 44.84 0.72
C GLY A 38 5.96 45.83 0.20
N ALA A 39 5.79 47.10 0.46
CA ALA A 39 6.73 48.14 0.04
C ALA A 39 6.94 49.19 1.15
N THR A 40 8.18 49.61 1.38
CA THR A 40 8.56 50.64 2.33
C THR A 40 9.35 51.74 1.62
N GLY A 41 9.45 52.93 2.23
CA GLY A 41 10.14 54.10 1.64
C GLY A 41 9.33 54.81 0.55
N ILE A 42 8.05 54.51 0.43
CA ILE A 42 7.17 55.10 -0.57
C ILE A 42 6.82 56.53 -0.17
N ASP A 43 7.00 57.49 -1.10
CA ASP A 43 6.71 58.91 -0.90
C ASP A 43 5.30 59.14 -0.31
N SER A 44 5.24 59.97 0.76
CA SER A 44 4.01 60.30 1.46
C SER A 44 2.90 60.91 0.59
N THR A 45 3.25 61.47 -0.58
CA THR A 45 2.26 61.98 -1.57
C THR A 45 1.47 60.87 -2.23
N LEU A 46 2.07 59.70 -2.49
CA LEU A 46 1.39 58.49 -2.98
C LEU A 46 0.47 57.89 -1.92
N LEU A 47 0.87 57.89 -0.64
CA LEU A 47 0.02 57.45 0.47
C LEU A 47 -1.20 58.34 0.67
N THR A 48 -1.09 59.63 0.46
CA THR A 48 -2.25 60.55 0.53
C THR A 48 -3.25 60.25 -0.60
N SER A 49 -2.80 59.92 -1.78
CA SER A 49 -3.67 59.49 -2.89
C SER A 49 -4.35 58.15 -2.61
N LEU A 50 -3.64 57.16 -2.01
CA LEU A 50 -4.17 55.88 -1.58
C LEU A 50 -5.20 56.02 -0.43
N SER A 51 -4.96 56.92 0.56
CA SER A 51 -5.89 57.17 1.65
C SER A 51 -7.22 57.75 1.15
N THR A 52 -7.20 58.53 0.06
CA THR A 52 -8.41 59.08 -0.58
C THR A 52 -9.24 57.97 -1.26
N ILE A 53 -8.60 56.94 -1.80
CA ILE A 53 -9.27 55.76 -2.39
C ILE A 53 -9.83 54.85 -1.29
N ILE A 54 -9.09 54.66 -0.17
CA ILE A 54 -9.48 53.83 0.97
C ILE A 54 -10.69 54.40 1.72
N THR A 55 -10.77 55.72 1.82
CA THR A 55 -11.94 56.39 2.46
C THR A 55 -13.23 56.26 1.67
N THR A 56 -13.20 55.91 0.38
CA THR A 56 -14.36 55.58 -0.45
C THR A 56 -14.77 54.11 -0.44
N LEU A 57 -13.92 53.24 0.10
CA LEU A 57 -14.16 51.79 0.28
C LEU A 57 -14.29 51.50 1.79
N ALA A 58 -15.49 51.71 2.35
CA ALA A 58 -15.77 51.71 3.79
C ALA A 58 -15.58 50.37 4.55
N ASP A 59 -14.97 49.34 3.95
CA ASP A 59 -14.77 48.02 4.55
C ASP A 59 -13.32 47.45 4.54
N ALA A 60 -12.31 48.25 4.14
CA ALA A 60 -10.91 47.81 4.19
C ALA A 60 -10.24 48.40 5.45
N ASN A 61 -10.32 47.69 6.57
CA ASN A 61 -9.64 48.04 7.83
C ASN A 61 -8.17 47.63 7.77
N ALA A 62 -7.38 48.25 6.89
CA ALA A 62 -5.93 48.24 6.99
C ALA A 62 -5.53 49.39 7.90
N ALA A 63 -5.19 49.09 9.14
CA ALA A 63 -4.62 50.05 10.05
C ALA A 63 -3.26 50.52 9.49
N ILE A 64 -3.21 51.76 8.98
CA ILE A 64 -1.95 52.45 8.74
C ILE A 64 -1.45 52.86 10.13
N THR A 65 -0.62 52.03 10.73
CA THR A 65 0.07 52.38 11.97
C THR A 65 1.38 53.09 11.59
N ASP A 66 1.42 54.39 11.81
CA ASP A 66 2.64 55.17 11.80
C ASP A 66 3.45 54.79 13.07
N SER A 67 4.34 53.81 12.96
CA SER A 67 5.26 53.44 14.03
C SER A 67 6.63 54.01 13.69
N ASP A 68 7.14 54.82 14.58
CA ASP A 68 8.48 55.44 14.57
C ASP A 68 9.56 54.34 14.82
N ASP A 69 9.53 53.26 14.01
CA ASP A 69 10.49 52.16 14.09
C ASP A 69 11.57 52.37 13.04
N SER A 70 12.80 52.49 13.48
CA SER A 70 14.01 52.80 12.69
C SER A 70 14.38 51.71 11.64
N THR A 71 13.59 50.67 11.49
CA THR A 71 13.77 49.61 10.49
C THR A 71 12.55 49.53 9.56
N SER A 72 12.77 49.86 8.30
CA SER A 72 11.73 49.86 7.27
C SER A 72 11.73 48.51 6.50
N ASP A 73 11.61 47.39 7.20
CA ASP A 73 11.64 46.07 6.59
C ASP A 73 10.38 45.78 5.76
N ALA A 74 10.55 45.09 4.65
CA ALA A 74 9.46 44.57 3.82
C ALA A 74 9.47 43.02 3.81
N ASN A 75 9.28 42.40 4.97
CA ASN A 75 9.49 40.98 5.20
C ASN A 75 8.19 40.15 5.27
N GLY A 76 8.26 38.86 4.89
CA GLY A 76 7.19 37.88 5.08
C GLY A 76 5.93 38.13 4.27
N ASN A 77 6.02 38.91 3.19
CA ASN A 77 4.89 39.25 2.35
C ASN A 77 4.63 38.14 1.31
N THR A 78 3.39 38.04 0.85
CA THR A 78 2.96 37.02 -0.12
C THR A 78 2.27 37.64 -1.32
N VAL A 79 2.69 37.26 -2.53
CA VAL A 79 1.98 37.56 -3.78
C VAL A 79 1.47 36.26 -4.36
N ASN A 80 0.15 36.17 -4.56
CA ASN A 80 -0.50 35.04 -5.21
C ASN A 80 -1.01 35.48 -6.58
N TYR A 81 -0.43 34.92 -7.64
CA TYR A 81 -0.85 35.19 -9.02
C TYR A 81 -1.74 34.04 -9.51
N TYR A 82 -3.03 34.34 -9.67
CA TYR A 82 -4.05 33.44 -10.21
C TYR A 82 -4.44 33.79 -11.66
N GLY A 83 -3.91 34.87 -12.22
CA GLY A 83 -4.19 35.35 -13.58
C GLY A 83 -4.22 36.86 -13.69
N GLY A 84 -4.47 37.36 -14.88
CA GLY A 84 -4.39 38.79 -15.24
C GLY A 84 -3.14 39.12 -16.05
N THR A 85 -2.92 40.41 -16.33
CA THR A 85 -1.75 40.91 -17.07
C THR A 85 -0.89 41.77 -16.16
N VAL A 86 0.38 41.43 -16.03
CA VAL A 86 1.39 42.26 -15.37
C VAL A 86 2.37 42.73 -16.44
N THR A 87 2.62 44.04 -16.54
CA THR A 87 3.41 44.58 -17.68
C THR A 87 4.85 44.94 -17.34
N ASP A 88 5.18 45.06 -16.03
CA ASP A 88 6.55 45.46 -15.62
C ASP A 88 7.13 44.52 -14.56
N SER A 89 6.51 44.40 -13.35
CA SER A 89 7.13 43.61 -12.31
C SER A 89 6.16 42.97 -11.31
N ILE A 90 6.57 41.81 -10.76
CA ILE A 90 6.07 41.24 -9.50
C ILE A 90 7.23 41.22 -8.53
N ILE A 91 7.06 41.81 -7.34
CA ILE A 91 8.06 41.96 -6.30
C ILE A 91 7.45 41.43 -4.99
N GLY A 92 8.05 40.42 -4.38
CA GLY A 92 7.61 39.87 -3.08
C GLY A 92 7.63 40.92 -1.96
N GLY A 93 8.73 41.65 -1.87
CA GLY A 93 8.88 42.80 -0.94
C GLY A 93 9.89 43.80 -1.45
N GLN A 94 9.67 45.08 -1.15
CA GLN A 94 10.61 46.15 -1.50
C GLN A 94 10.88 47.06 -0.29
N SER A 95 12.15 47.32 0.02
CA SER A 95 12.57 48.25 1.06
C SER A 95 13.66 49.15 0.56
N ASP A 96 13.48 50.47 0.72
CA ASP A 96 14.44 51.50 0.32
C ASP A 96 15.53 51.76 1.40
N SER A 97 15.42 51.16 2.58
CA SER A 97 16.37 51.44 3.68
C SER A 97 16.81 50.22 4.49
N ALA A 98 16.12 49.07 4.33
CA ALA A 98 16.36 47.85 5.10
C ALA A 98 16.28 46.60 4.24
N ALA A 99 16.06 45.43 4.85
CA ALA A 99 15.91 44.14 4.17
C ALA A 99 14.49 43.92 3.62
N ALA A 100 14.40 43.08 2.61
CA ALA A 100 13.14 42.55 2.09
C ALA A 100 13.24 40.99 2.05
N SER A 101 13.09 40.38 3.22
CA SER A 101 13.36 38.96 3.46
C SER A 101 12.07 38.12 3.61
N ASP A 102 12.20 36.80 3.43
CA ASP A 102 11.15 35.81 3.69
C ASP A 102 9.84 36.05 2.89
N ASN A 103 9.93 36.77 1.76
CA ASN A 103 8.78 37.05 0.92
C ASN A 103 8.52 35.85 -0.01
N VAL A 104 7.25 35.65 -0.34
CA VAL A 104 6.79 34.50 -1.16
C VAL A 104 6.02 34.99 -2.39
N VAL A 105 6.40 34.50 -3.55
CA VAL A 105 5.62 34.67 -4.78
C VAL A 105 5.11 33.31 -5.26
N ASN A 106 3.81 33.18 -5.43
CA ASN A 106 3.13 31.96 -5.86
C ASN A 106 2.52 32.16 -7.26
N LEU A 107 2.94 31.37 -8.24
CA LEU A 107 2.41 31.39 -9.60
C LEU A 107 1.44 30.21 -9.80
N TYR A 108 0.15 30.44 -9.59
CA TYR A 108 -0.91 29.43 -9.81
C TYR A 108 -1.43 29.40 -11.24
N ALA A 109 -1.16 30.43 -12.03
CA ALA A 109 -1.46 30.52 -13.45
C ALA A 109 -0.19 30.89 -14.24
N ALA A 110 -0.20 30.64 -15.54
CA ALA A 110 0.93 31.02 -16.41
C ALA A 110 1.09 32.55 -16.45
N LEU A 111 2.25 33.02 -15.98
CA LEU A 111 2.65 34.42 -15.98
C LEU A 111 3.50 34.69 -17.23
N VAL A 112 3.03 35.55 -18.13
CA VAL A 112 3.69 35.82 -19.41
C VAL A 112 3.85 37.32 -19.64
N GLY A 113 5.09 37.78 -19.86
CA GLY A 113 5.38 39.16 -20.21
C GLY A 113 6.79 39.33 -20.75
N GLU A 114 6.93 39.97 -21.93
CA GLU A 114 8.24 40.15 -22.62
C GLU A 114 9.24 41.01 -21.79
N ASN A 115 8.73 41.99 -21.02
CA ASN A 115 9.54 42.90 -20.19
C ASN A 115 9.28 42.71 -18.70
N LEU A 116 8.62 41.65 -18.33
CA LEU A 116 8.17 41.43 -16.96
C LEU A 116 9.32 40.91 -16.09
N ASN A 117 9.56 41.60 -14.96
CA ASN A 117 10.55 41.22 -13.97
C ASN A 117 9.89 40.50 -12.80
N LEU A 118 10.54 39.45 -12.31
CA LEU A 118 10.06 38.64 -11.20
C LEU A 118 11.13 38.64 -10.10
N TYR A 119 10.86 39.32 -8.98
CA TYR A 119 11.80 39.55 -7.88
C TYR A 119 11.27 39.05 -6.55
N GLY A 120 12.13 38.40 -5.76
CA GLY A 120 11.78 37.89 -4.43
C GLY A 120 11.72 39.02 -3.39
N GLY A 121 12.80 39.73 -3.24
CA GLY A 121 12.87 40.85 -2.29
C GLY A 121 13.99 41.83 -2.63
N ILE A 122 13.64 43.09 -2.84
CA ILE A 122 14.57 44.16 -3.17
C ILE A 122 14.79 45.01 -1.90
N GLY A 123 15.95 44.90 -1.28
CA GLY A 123 16.33 45.65 -0.08
C GLY A 123 17.62 46.42 -0.28
N GLN A 124 17.87 47.46 0.58
CA GLN A 124 19.13 48.16 0.67
C GLN A 124 20.17 47.36 1.45
N THR A 125 19.72 46.44 2.30
CA THR A 125 20.55 45.48 3.02
C THR A 125 20.30 44.08 2.48
N GLU A 126 21.16 43.12 2.84
CA GLU A 126 21.04 41.75 2.41
C GLU A 126 19.63 41.20 2.71
N SER A 127 18.99 40.69 1.68
CA SER A 127 17.65 40.09 1.73
C SER A 127 17.76 38.59 1.55
N THR A 128 17.16 37.82 2.47
CA THR A 128 17.27 36.34 2.51
C THR A 128 15.92 35.66 2.61
N GLY A 129 15.87 34.38 2.33
CA GLY A 129 14.67 33.54 2.54
C GLY A 129 13.55 33.72 1.51
N ASN A 130 13.73 34.60 0.52
CA ASN A 130 12.70 34.85 -0.48
C ASN A 130 12.45 33.59 -1.35
N THR A 131 11.19 33.30 -1.59
CA THR A 131 10.74 32.02 -2.20
C THR A 131 9.83 32.27 -3.40
N LEU A 132 10.14 31.62 -4.51
CA LEU A 132 9.26 31.48 -5.67
C LEU A 132 8.66 30.06 -5.70
N ASN A 133 7.33 29.97 -5.68
CA ASN A 133 6.60 28.73 -5.88
C ASN A 133 5.89 28.75 -7.24
N VAL A 134 6.16 27.78 -8.11
CA VAL A 134 5.63 27.69 -9.47
C VAL A 134 4.74 26.45 -9.56
N TYR A 135 3.45 26.65 -9.75
CA TYR A 135 2.44 25.60 -9.89
C TYR A 135 1.95 25.44 -11.35
N ALA A 136 2.11 26.48 -12.17
CA ALA A 136 1.70 26.45 -13.57
C ALA A 136 2.91 26.40 -14.51
N LYS A 137 2.81 25.69 -15.62
CA LYS A 137 3.80 25.69 -16.72
C LYS A 137 3.55 26.81 -17.72
N GLY A 138 4.55 27.08 -18.55
CA GLY A 138 4.45 28.08 -19.63
C GLY A 138 4.63 29.53 -19.16
N ASN A 139 5.28 29.74 -18.00
CA ASN A 139 5.67 31.08 -17.56
C ASN A 139 6.78 31.64 -18.45
N SER A 140 6.74 32.95 -18.71
CA SER A 140 7.78 33.67 -19.45
C SER A 140 7.99 35.08 -18.86
N VAL A 141 9.22 35.35 -18.41
CA VAL A 141 9.60 36.62 -17.79
C VAL A 141 10.91 37.16 -18.42
N ALA A 142 11.13 38.47 -18.29
CA ALA A 142 12.39 39.07 -18.72
C ALA A 142 13.51 38.73 -17.76
N ASN A 143 13.32 39.08 -16.48
CA ASN A 143 14.34 38.86 -15.46
C ASN A 143 13.75 38.10 -14.25
N LEU A 144 14.60 37.26 -13.66
CA LEU A 144 14.32 36.45 -12.49
C LEU A 144 15.47 36.59 -11.48
N ASP A 145 15.20 37.20 -10.31
CA ASP A 145 16.27 37.54 -9.36
C ASP A 145 15.75 37.69 -7.92
N HIS A 146 16.69 37.77 -6.99
CA HIS A 146 16.43 38.03 -5.55
C HIS A 146 15.59 36.94 -4.83
N PHE A 147 15.59 35.72 -5.33
CA PHE A 147 15.06 34.54 -4.66
C PHE A 147 16.19 33.63 -4.17
N GLN A 148 16.07 33.11 -2.97
CA GLN A 148 16.97 32.09 -2.43
C GLN A 148 16.36 30.68 -2.54
N ASN A 149 15.05 30.59 -2.72
CA ASN A 149 14.35 29.32 -2.87
C ASN A 149 13.44 29.34 -4.11
N TYR A 150 13.61 28.35 -4.98
CA TYR A 150 12.76 28.12 -6.14
C TYR A 150 12.10 26.75 -6.00
N ASN A 151 10.79 26.69 -5.94
CA ASN A 151 10.02 25.46 -5.76
C ASN A 151 9.11 25.26 -6.98
N PHE A 152 9.32 24.18 -7.73
CA PHE A 152 8.53 23.81 -8.88
C PHE A 152 7.63 22.62 -8.55
N TYR A 153 6.34 22.80 -8.65
CA TYR A 153 5.33 21.76 -8.47
C TYR A 153 4.86 21.31 -9.85
N VAL A 154 5.51 20.27 -10.38
CA VAL A 154 5.29 19.79 -11.76
C VAL A 154 4.09 18.88 -11.79
N SER A 155 3.01 19.33 -12.46
CA SER A 155 1.74 18.60 -12.56
C SER A 155 1.81 17.46 -13.58
N ALA A 156 0.91 16.47 -13.44
CA ALA A 156 0.84 15.28 -14.31
C ALA A 156 0.57 15.58 -15.79
N ASP A 157 -0.01 16.73 -16.12
CA ASP A 157 -0.26 17.17 -17.50
C ASP A 157 0.98 17.77 -18.20
N THR A 158 2.11 17.88 -17.46
CA THR A 158 3.38 18.33 -18.02
C THR A 158 4.08 17.16 -18.71
N VAL A 159 4.48 17.36 -19.97
CA VAL A 159 5.09 16.30 -20.78
C VAL A 159 6.58 16.58 -21.03
N ALA A 160 7.31 15.53 -21.42
CA ALA A 160 8.72 15.66 -21.78
C ALA A 160 8.94 16.75 -22.85
N GLY A 161 9.90 17.65 -22.61
CA GLY A 161 10.21 18.77 -23.46
C GLY A 161 9.45 20.07 -23.12
N ASP A 162 8.42 20.03 -22.29
CA ASP A 162 7.75 21.25 -21.81
C ASP A 162 8.72 22.13 -21.02
N THR A 163 8.44 23.45 -21.02
CA THR A 163 9.16 24.44 -20.19
C THR A 163 8.20 25.05 -19.19
N VAL A 164 8.58 25.00 -17.92
CA VAL A 164 7.80 25.57 -16.82
C VAL A 164 8.01 27.07 -16.71
N LEU A 165 9.27 27.53 -16.78
CA LEU A 165 9.61 28.95 -16.70
C LEU A 165 10.71 29.31 -17.72
N THR A 166 10.39 30.20 -18.64
CA THR A 166 11.34 30.80 -19.60
C THR A 166 11.80 32.15 -19.06
N VAL A 167 13.12 32.43 -19.12
CA VAL A 167 13.71 33.72 -18.77
C VAL A 167 14.44 34.28 -19.98
N THR A 168 13.98 35.41 -20.51
CA THR A 168 14.51 35.98 -21.75
C THR A 168 15.70 36.89 -21.53
N GLY A 169 15.88 37.45 -20.34
CA GLY A 169 17.01 38.30 -19.92
C GLY A 169 17.91 37.57 -18.91
N THR A 170 18.01 38.09 -17.67
CA THR A 170 18.87 37.56 -16.63
C THR A 170 18.10 36.63 -15.69
N ALA A 171 18.63 35.43 -15.46
CA ALA A 171 18.19 34.54 -14.40
C ALA A 171 19.30 34.37 -13.38
N ASP A 172 19.15 34.98 -12.18
CA ASP A 172 20.09 34.86 -11.09
C ASP A 172 19.64 33.84 -10.07
N LEU A 173 20.37 32.74 -9.99
CA LEU A 173 20.19 31.61 -9.07
C LEU A 173 21.40 31.52 -8.11
N THR A 174 22.21 32.56 -8.00
CA THR A 174 23.44 32.56 -7.18
C THR A 174 23.09 32.21 -5.73
N ASN A 175 23.74 31.17 -5.19
CA ASN A 175 23.52 30.61 -3.85
C ASN A 175 22.07 30.15 -3.58
N ALA A 176 21.24 30.01 -4.59
CA ALA A 176 19.87 29.60 -4.43
C ALA A 176 19.72 28.07 -4.32
N THR A 177 18.61 27.66 -3.75
CA THR A 177 18.16 26.25 -3.76
C THR A 177 16.98 26.08 -4.72
N VAL A 178 17.17 25.27 -5.75
CA VAL A 178 16.11 24.92 -6.71
C VAL A 178 15.57 23.54 -6.34
N LYS A 179 14.29 23.47 -6.03
CA LYS A 179 13.59 22.22 -5.70
C LYS A 179 12.46 21.96 -6.68
N ALA A 180 12.21 20.69 -6.98
CA ALA A 180 11.00 20.29 -7.68
C ALA A 180 10.40 19.02 -7.10
N GLY A 181 9.07 18.95 -7.14
CA GLY A 181 8.28 17.76 -6.91
C GLY A 181 7.53 17.39 -8.18
N VAL A 182 7.37 16.10 -8.42
CA VAL A 182 6.59 15.54 -9.53
C VAL A 182 5.39 14.80 -8.97
N GLU A 183 4.31 14.74 -9.73
CA GLU A 183 3.21 13.82 -9.40
C GLU A 183 3.59 12.40 -9.79
N GLU A 184 3.21 11.41 -8.97
CA GLU A 184 3.55 9.99 -9.15
C GLU A 184 3.02 9.41 -10.48
N THR A 185 1.96 10.00 -11.03
CA THR A 185 1.32 9.61 -12.29
C THR A 185 2.02 10.15 -13.53
N MET A 186 3.09 10.92 -13.37
CA MET A 186 3.80 11.54 -14.49
C MET A 186 4.55 10.48 -15.31
N ASN A 187 4.26 10.41 -16.59
CA ASN A 187 4.92 9.48 -17.51
C ASN A 187 6.20 10.08 -18.09
N LEU A 188 7.35 9.75 -17.48
CA LEU A 188 8.69 10.11 -17.98
C LEU A 188 9.52 8.84 -18.18
N SER A 189 10.05 8.68 -19.40
CA SER A 189 10.98 7.61 -19.74
C SER A 189 12.44 8.02 -19.50
N GLU A 190 13.34 7.05 -19.51
CA GLU A 190 14.78 7.27 -19.38
C GLU A 190 15.30 8.28 -20.41
N GLY A 191 16.00 9.30 -19.94
CA GLY A 191 16.57 10.37 -20.74
C GLY A 191 15.59 11.48 -21.12
N GLN A 192 14.32 11.37 -20.77
CA GLN A 192 13.34 12.44 -20.93
C GLN A 192 13.44 13.46 -19.80
N VAL A 193 13.24 14.73 -20.13
CA VAL A 193 13.33 15.85 -19.19
C VAL A 193 12.20 16.86 -19.43
N ILE A 194 11.90 17.62 -18.38
CA ILE A 194 11.07 18.82 -18.38
C ILE A 194 12.00 19.97 -17.99
N ASN A 195 11.95 21.07 -18.72
CA ASN A 195 12.73 22.25 -18.41
C ASN A 195 12.05 23.03 -17.28
N LEU A 196 12.65 23.07 -16.10
CA LEU A 196 12.15 23.87 -14.96
C LEU A 196 12.42 25.36 -15.20
N ILE A 197 13.67 25.69 -15.58
CA ILE A 197 14.11 27.04 -15.96
C ILE A 197 14.85 26.92 -17.29
N SER A 198 14.47 27.74 -18.25
CA SER A 198 15.15 27.86 -19.54
C SER A 198 15.50 29.33 -19.80
N GLY A 199 16.78 29.66 -19.78
CA GLY A 199 17.30 30.98 -20.06
C GLY A 199 17.61 31.19 -21.54
N THR A 200 17.38 32.39 -22.10
CA THR A 200 17.96 32.82 -23.36
C THR A 200 19.46 33.07 -23.22
N ASN A 201 19.86 33.63 -22.09
CA ASN A 201 21.23 33.83 -21.65
C ASN A 201 21.66 32.75 -20.64
N ASP A 202 22.96 32.67 -20.35
CA ASP A 202 23.50 31.76 -19.38
C ASP A 202 22.94 32.08 -17.98
N LEU A 203 22.58 31.06 -17.21
CA LEU A 203 22.10 31.19 -15.85
C LEU A 203 23.26 31.59 -14.94
N GLN A 204 23.03 32.57 -14.06
CA GLN A 204 23.96 32.90 -12.97
C GLN A 204 23.66 31.96 -11.81
N ASP A 205 24.37 30.85 -11.70
CA ASP A 205 24.06 29.76 -10.76
C ASP A 205 25.23 29.37 -9.85
N THR A 206 26.18 30.27 -9.64
CA THR A 206 27.29 30.03 -8.72
C THR A 206 26.78 29.69 -7.32
N GLY A 207 27.14 28.52 -6.78
CA GLY A 207 26.70 28.08 -5.46
C GLY A 207 25.24 27.57 -5.43
N ALA A 208 24.54 27.50 -6.54
CA ALA A 208 23.19 26.96 -6.59
C ALA A 208 23.15 25.45 -6.26
N THR A 209 22.11 25.03 -5.59
CA THR A 209 21.85 23.63 -5.24
C THR A 209 20.56 23.13 -5.85
N TYR A 210 20.53 21.85 -6.25
CA TYR A 210 19.39 21.24 -6.90
C TYR A 210 18.93 20.00 -6.10
N ALA A 211 17.66 19.96 -5.68
CA ALA A 211 17.13 18.88 -4.85
C ALA A 211 15.68 18.53 -5.22
N MET A 212 15.31 17.27 -5.07
CA MET A 212 13.90 16.89 -5.12
C MET A 212 13.18 17.34 -3.85
N MET A 213 11.89 17.66 -3.96
CA MET A 213 11.02 17.86 -2.80
C MET A 213 10.83 16.53 -2.05
N ASP A 214 10.62 16.62 -0.74
CA ASP A 214 10.53 15.45 0.15
C ASP A 214 9.59 14.37 -0.38
N GLY A 215 10.14 13.15 -0.58
CA GLY A 215 9.42 11.96 -0.99
C GLY A 215 8.80 11.99 -2.39
N LYS A 216 9.08 13.02 -3.20
CA LYS A 216 8.51 13.18 -4.55
C LYS A 216 9.56 13.07 -5.65
N ASP A 217 10.45 12.12 -5.51
CA ASP A 217 11.49 11.78 -6.48
C ASP A 217 11.15 10.55 -7.34
N ILE A 218 9.92 10.06 -7.25
CA ILE A 218 9.45 8.86 -7.95
C ILE A 218 8.41 9.24 -8.99
N VAL A 219 8.58 8.76 -10.22
CA VAL A 219 7.55 8.75 -11.26
C VAL A 219 7.19 7.31 -11.58
N THR A 220 5.92 7.06 -11.85
CA THR A 220 5.43 5.72 -12.15
C THR A 220 5.07 5.59 -13.61
N ASP A 221 5.49 4.47 -14.22
CA ASP A 221 5.09 4.04 -15.54
C ASP A 221 4.01 2.96 -15.38
N ALA A 222 2.80 3.24 -15.86
CA ALA A 222 1.64 2.35 -15.73
C ALA A 222 1.29 1.92 -14.28
N GLY A 223 1.66 2.71 -13.26
CA GLY A 223 1.38 2.44 -11.85
C GLY A 223 2.26 1.36 -11.20
N PHE A 224 2.95 0.53 -11.98
CA PHE A 224 3.67 -0.63 -11.46
C PHE A 224 5.18 -0.46 -11.43
N VAL A 225 5.75 0.25 -12.41
CA VAL A 225 7.18 0.51 -12.53
C VAL A 225 7.46 1.93 -12.07
N GLN A 226 8.42 2.06 -11.18
CA GLN A 226 8.90 3.34 -10.66
C GLN A 226 10.26 3.68 -11.25
N ARG A 227 10.46 4.98 -11.52
CA ARG A 227 11.74 5.54 -11.92
C ARG A 227 12.08 6.72 -11.03
N LYS A 228 13.34 6.81 -10.64
CA LYS A 228 13.81 7.91 -9.80
C LYS A 228 14.05 9.15 -10.67
N ALA A 229 13.26 10.20 -10.43
CA ALA A 229 13.47 11.52 -10.98
C ALA A 229 14.63 12.22 -10.26
N SER A 230 15.27 13.16 -10.93
CA SER A 230 16.29 14.04 -10.36
C SER A 230 16.27 15.39 -11.05
N ILE A 231 16.79 16.41 -10.34
CA ILE A 231 17.02 17.76 -10.88
C ILE A 231 18.50 17.93 -11.17
N TRP A 232 18.82 18.58 -12.29
CA TRP A 232 20.20 18.96 -12.60
C TRP A 232 20.25 20.11 -13.59
N LYS A 233 21.38 20.82 -13.62
CA LYS A 233 21.72 21.73 -14.71
C LYS A 233 22.08 20.89 -15.93
N GLN A 234 21.32 21.01 -17.00
CA GLN A 234 21.55 20.24 -18.24
C GLN A 234 22.65 20.89 -19.09
N ASP A 235 22.62 22.20 -19.18
CA ASP A 235 23.59 23.06 -19.85
C ASP A 235 23.64 24.43 -19.16
N ASP A 236 24.41 25.40 -19.70
CA ASP A 236 24.57 26.70 -19.06
C ASP A 236 23.28 27.53 -19.00
N LYS A 237 22.23 27.13 -19.71
CA LYS A 237 20.98 27.88 -19.83
C LYS A 237 19.78 27.16 -19.22
N THR A 238 19.93 25.89 -18.83
CA THR A 238 18.75 25.08 -18.55
C THR A 238 18.92 24.24 -17.29
N VAL A 239 17.99 24.41 -16.36
CA VAL A 239 17.77 23.49 -15.22
C VAL A 239 16.59 22.58 -15.55
N VAL A 240 16.77 21.29 -15.40
CA VAL A 240 15.77 20.29 -15.76
C VAL A 240 15.43 19.35 -14.61
N ILE A 241 14.25 18.78 -14.67
CA ILE A 241 13.85 17.59 -13.93
C ILE A 241 13.59 16.46 -14.91
N GLY A 242 13.97 15.23 -14.59
CA GLY A 242 13.73 14.09 -15.46
C GLY A 242 14.35 12.80 -14.96
N ILE A 243 14.35 11.80 -15.82
CA ILE A 243 14.96 10.49 -15.57
C ILE A 243 16.34 10.45 -16.22
N ARG A 244 17.39 10.40 -15.42
CA ARG A 244 18.76 10.32 -15.96
C ARG A 244 18.98 9.01 -16.72
N LYS A 245 19.78 9.06 -17.81
CA LYS A 245 20.21 7.85 -18.51
C LYS A 245 20.95 6.91 -17.57
N GLY A 246 20.62 5.61 -17.62
CA GLY A 246 21.16 4.56 -16.74
C GLY A 246 20.42 4.40 -15.42
N THR A 247 19.36 5.19 -15.16
CA THR A 247 18.49 4.97 -13.98
C THR A 247 17.68 3.70 -14.18
N GLN A 248 17.96 2.70 -13.32
CA GLN A 248 17.25 1.42 -13.38
C GLN A 248 15.82 1.61 -12.86
N PRO A 249 14.81 1.15 -13.59
CA PRO A 249 13.45 1.10 -13.08
C PRO A 249 13.31 0.02 -12.00
N THR A 250 12.38 0.21 -11.06
CA THR A 250 12.01 -0.73 -10.01
C THR A 250 10.51 -0.92 -9.99
N LEU A 251 10.01 -2.06 -9.49
CA LEU A 251 8.59 -2.19 -9.23
C LEU A 251 8.16 -1.32 -8.06
N ASN A 252 6.91 -0.81 -8.14
CA ASN A 252 6.27 -0.16 -7.01
C ASN A 252 6.15 -1.16 -5.85
N PRO A 253 6.56 -0.80 -4.62
CA PRO A 253 6.45 -1.68 -3.45
C PRO A 253 5.03 -2.21 -3.19
N ASP A 254 3.98 -1.48 -3.58
CA ASP A 254 2.58 -1.91 -3.41
C ASP A 254 2.26 -3.17 -4.23
N THR A 255 3.05 -3.48 -5.28
CA THR A 255 2.91 -4.73 -6.05
C THR A 255 3.15 -5.98 -5.21
N LYS A 256 3.72 -5.86 -3.99
CA LYS A 256 3.76 -6.95 -3.01
C LYS A 256 2.36 -7.49 -2.68
N LEU A 257 1.30 -6.68 -2.80
CA LEU A 257 -0.09 -7.13 -2.64
C LEU A 257 -0.44 -8.33 -3.53
N PHE A 258 0.19 -8.47 -4.69
CA PHE A 258 -0.03 -9.62 -5.58
C PHE A 258 0.61 -10.91 -5.03
N ALA A 259 1.79 -10.80 -4.42
CA ALA A 259 2.40 -11.93 -3.72
C ALA A 259 1.61 -12.31 -2.45
N GLU A 260 0.99 -11.33 -1.77
CA GLU A 260 0.10 -11.54 -0.64
C GLU A 260 -1.18 -12.31 -1.03
N ASP A 261 -1.76 -12.06 -2.21
CA ASP A 261 -2.87 -12.85 -2.76
C ASP A 261 -2.47 -14.32 -2.93
N ARG A 262 -1.27 -14.59 -3.47
CA ARG A 262 -0.73 -15.97 -3.56
C ARG A 262 -0.54 -16.61 -2.20
N ALA A 263 -0.07 -15.85 -1.21
CA ALA A 263 0.07 -16.34 0.17
C ALA A 263 -1.31 -16.64 0.80
N ALA A 264 -2.34 -15.84 0.52
CA ALA A 264 -3.71 -16.09 0.95
C ALA A 264 -4.26 -17.39 0.36
N ALA A 265 -4.07 -17.62 -0.94
CA ALA A 265 -4.48 -18.85 -1.62
C ALA A 265 -3.78 -20.08 -1.03
N MET A 266 -2.47 -20.03 -0.82
CA MET A 266 -1.70 -21.10 -0.18
C MET A 266 -2.17 -21.37 1.25
N ASN A 267 -2.41 -20.31 2.04
CA ASN A 267 -2.91 -20.43 3.41
C ASN A 267 -4.28 -21.10 3.47
N LEU A 268 -5.19 -20.76 2.56
CA LEU A 268 -6.51 -21.40 2.47
C LEU A 268 -6.40 -22.90 2.14
N VAL A 269 -5.56 -23.30 1.18
CA VAL A 269 -5.31 -24.72 0.85
C VAL A 269 -4.67 -25.46 2.03
N ASN A 270 -3.73 -24.82 2.75
CA ASN A 270 -3.10 -25.36 3.95
C ASN A 270 -4.12 -25.53 5.10
N THR A 271 -5.02 -24.58 5.29
CA THR A 271 -6.13 -24.67 6.26
C THR A 271 -7.04 -25.85 5.93
N GLY A 272 -7.30 -26.11 4.65
CA GLY A 272 -8.01 -27.31 4.17
C GLY A 272 -7.26 -28.61 4.49
N SER A 273 -5.91 -28.63 4.40
CA SER A 273 -5.10 -29.79 4.82
C SER A 273 -5.23 -30.06 6.32
N ASP A 274 -5.18 -29.01 7.11
CA ASP A 274 -5.33 -29.09 8.58
C ASP A 274 -6.73 -29.58 8.94
N PHE A 275 -7.76 -29.04 8.29
CA PHE A 275 -9.14 -29.44 8.48
C PHE A 275 -9.37 -30.93 8.14
N ALA A 276 -8.87 -31.40 7.00
CA ALA A 276 -8.99 -32.79 6.59
C ALA A 276 -8.27 -33.76 7.55
N ALA A 277 -7.07 -33.39 8.05
CA ALA A 277 -6.25 -34.20 8.94
C ALA A 277 -6.66 -34.15 10.42
N THR A 278 -7.66 -33.33 10.81
CA THR A 278 -8.15 -33.17 12.20
C THR A 278 -9.67 -33.23 12.27
N ALA A 279 -10.36 -32.11 12.14
CA ALA A 279 -11.80 -32.02 12.36
C ALA A 279 -12.63 -32.90 11.41
N ALA A 280 -12.26 -32.99 10.12
CA ALA A 280 -12.97 -33.85 9.16
C ALA A 280 -12.74 -35.33 9.47
N TYR A 281 -11.53 -35.72 9.91
CA TYR A 281 -11.25 -37.08 10.37
C TYR A 281 -12.08 -37.44 11.61
N ASP A 282 -12.11 -36.59 12.62
CA ASP A 282 -12.86 -36.83 13.87
C ASP A 282 -14.37 -36.90 13.59
N GLY A 283 -14.90 -35.97 12.79
CA GLY A 283 -16.30 -35.97 12.39
C GLY A 283 -16.70 -37.19 11.55
N ALA A 284 -15.84 -37.67 10.66
CA ALA A 284 -16.06 -38.89 9.92
C ALA A 284 -16.11 -40.12 10.82
N LEU A 285 -15.25 -40.21 11.84
CA LEU A 285 -15.29 -41.29 12.83
C LEU A 285 -16.54 -41.24 13.70
N THR A 286 -17.12 -40.08 13.94
CA THR A 286 -18.39 -39.93 14.64
C THR A 286 -19.56 -40.47 13.80
N ALA A 287 -19.52 -40.25 12.49
CA ALA A 287 -20.52 -40.79 11.56
C ALA A 287 -20.43 -42.32 11.38
N TRP A 288 -19.20 -42.87 11.51
CA TRP A 288 -18.99 -44.30 11.38
C TRP A 288 -19.59 -45.03 12.59
N ASN A 289 -20.47 -46.01 12.37
CA ASN A 289 -21.05 -46.81 13.42
C ASN A 289 -20.51 -48.27 13.41
N GLY A 290 -20.58 -48.96 14.54
CA GLY A 290 -20.06 -50.31 14.69
C GLY A 290 -20.69 -51.35 13.77
N ASP A 291 -21.93 -51.13 13.32
CA ASP A 291 -22.64 -52.07 12.41
C ASP A 291 -22.06 -52.00 11.00
N ALA A 292 -21.67 -50.83 10.51
CA ALA A 292 -20.97 -50.71 9.24
C ALA A 292 -19.61 -51.43 9.25
N ALA A 293 -18.92 -51.44 10.40
CA ALA A 293 -17.65 -52.15 10.56
C ALA A 293 -17.77 -53.65 10.39
N THR A 294 -18.87 -54.22 10.85
CA THR A 294 -19.14 -55.69 10.71
C THR A 294 -19.48 -56.07 9.29
N LYS A 295 -20.05 -55.17 8.49
CA LYS A 295 -20.40 -55.36 7.08
C LYS A 295 -19.31 -54.98 6.10
N GLY A 296 -18.26 -54.27 6.55
CA GLY A 296 -17.17 -53.74 5.71
C GLY A 296 -17.61 -52.66 4.72
N ASP A 297 -18.69 -51.94 5.02
CA ASP A 297 -19.28 -50.93 4.16
C ASP A 297 -18.68 -49.53 4.42
N PHE A 298 -18.75 -48.64 3.43
CA PHE A 298 -18.42 -47.25 3.56
C PHE A 298 -19.59 -46.44 4.16
N THR A 299 -19.31 -45.65 5.17
CA THR A 299 -20.27 -44.71 5.78
C THR A 299 -20.06 -43.31 5.22
N PRO A 300 -21.08 -42.66 4.67
CA PRO A 300 -20.97 -41.30 4.18
C PRO A 300 -20.82 -40.30 5.36
N TYR A 301 -20.09 -39.22 5.13
CA TYR A 301 -19.99 -38.13 6.09
C TYR A 301 -19.92 -36.78 5.38
N LEU A 302 -20.34 -35.72 6.07
CA LEU A 302 -20.14 -34.32 5.72
C LEU A 302 -19.67 -33.59 6.98
N VAL A 303 -18.53 -32.91 6.88
CA VAL A 303 -18.02 -32.05 7.95
C VAL A 303 -17.81 -30.66 7.37
N VAL A 304 -18.25 -29.65 8.12
CA VAL A 304 -18.07 -28.24 7.80
C VAL A 304 -17.41 -27.53 8.98
N GLY A 305 -16.48 -26.67 8.68
CA GLY A 305 -15.79 -25.85 9.67
C GLY A 305 -15.53 -24.44 9.15
N GLY A 306 -15.32 -23.51 10.04
CA GLY A 306 -14.95 -22.13 9.74
C GLY A 306 -13.54 -21.81 10.20
N HIS A 307 -13.02 -20.73 9.69
CA HIS A 307 -11.75 -20.17 10.13
C HIS A 307 -11.80 -18.63 10.14
N ASP A 308 -11.05 -18.05 11.07
CA ASP A 308 -10.72 -16.62 11.14
C ASP A 308 -9.24 -16.55 11.56
N LEU A 309 -8.38 -16.31 10.59
CA LEU A 309 -6.94 -16.45 10.72
C LEU A 309 -6.21 -15.23 10.18
N ARG A 310 -5.09 -14.92 10.83
CA ARG A 310 -4.07 -14.00 10.32
C ARG A 310 -2.78 -14.76 10.07
N ALA A 311 -2.16 -14.51 8.92
CA ALA A 311 -0.84 -15.01 8.57
C ALA A 311 0.15 -13.86 8.43
N ASP A 312 1.31 -13.96 9.08
CA ASP A 312 2.41 -13.01 8.95
C ASP A 312 3.23 -13.37 7.71
N THR A 313 3.31 -12.44 6.76
CA THR A 313 3.94 -12.60 5.43
C THR A 313 5.11 -11.63 5.22
N GLY A 314 5.65 -11.06 6.32
CA GLY A 314 6.51 -9.88 6.31
C GLY A 314 5.71 -8.57 6.26
N SER A 315 4.44 -8.64 6.13
CA SER A 315 3.28 -7.80 6.47
C SER A 315 2.24 -8.75 7.05
N TYR A 316 0.95 -8.63 6.73
CA TYR A 316 0.00 -9.67 7.14
C TYR A 316 -1.22 -9.77 6.23
N VAL A 317 -1.79 -11.00 6.21
CA VAL A 317 -3.04 -11.30 5.51
C VAL A 317 -4.05 -11.84 6.52
N ASP A 318 -5.21 -11.21 6.59
CA ASP A 318 -6.38 -11.70 7.32
C ASP A 318 -7.25 -12.53 6.39
N THR A 319 -7.69 -13.71 6.86
CA THR A 319 -8.56 -14.61 6.09
C THR A 319 -9.69 -15.13 6.98
N TYR A 320 -10.91 -15.09 6.47
CA TYR A 320 -12.04 -15.71 7.15
C TYR A 320 -12.91 -16.46 6.13
N GLY A 321 -13.42 -17.62 6.53
CA GLY A 321 -14.18 -18.44 5.60
C GLY A 321 -14.57 -19.79 6.15
N LEU A 322 -14.81 -20.73 5.24
CA LEU A 322 -15.22 -22.08 5.60
C LEU A 322 -14.47 -23.14 4.79
N ASN A 323 -14.42 -24.36 5.37
CA ASN A 323 -13.99 -25.59 4.73
C ASN A 323 -15.08 -26.65 4.88
N ALA A 324 -15.27 -27.47 3.86
CA ALA A 324 -16.18 -28.59 3.85
C ALA A 324 -15.51 -29.84 3.28
N ASN A 325 -15.79 -30.97 3.89
CA ASN A 325 -15.33 -32.29 3.46
C ASN A 325 -16.55 -33.22 3.37
N LEU A 326 -16.82 -33.70 2.15
CA LEU A 326 -17.88 -34.65 1.86
C LEU A 326 -17.24 -35.96 1.38
N GLY A 327 -17.45 -37.05 2.07
CA GLY A 327 -16.78 -38.29 1.69
C GLY A 327 -17.39 -39.52 2.32
N PHE A 328 -16.59 -40.56 2.30
CA PHE A 328 -16.92 -41.85 2.89
C PHE A 328 -15.81 -42.29 3.81
N VAL A 329 -16.15 -42.88 4.95
CA VAL A 329 -15.22 -43.51 5.85
C VAL A 329 -15.49 -45.02 5.93
N LYS A 330 -14.42 -45.79 5.81
CA LYS A 330 -14.43 -47.23 6.03
C LYS A 330 -13.39 -47.58 7.07
N ARG A 331 -13.80 -48.35 8.07
CA ARG A 331 -12.89 -48.81 9.11
C ARG A 331 -12.94 -50.35 9.17
N THR A 332 -11.76 -50.98 9.06
CA THR A 332 -11.63 -52.43 9.03
C THR A 332 -10.70 -52.90 10.13
N SER A 333 -11.23 -53.65 11.09
CA SER A 333 -10.47 -54.25 12.18
C SER A 333 -9.94 -55.63 11.80
N GLN A 334 -8.66 -55.83 11.95
CA GLN A 334 -7.97 -57.10 11.73
C GLN A 334 -7.19 -57.50 12.98
N LYS A 335 -6.65 -58.73 12.99
CA LYS A 335 -5.83 -59.18 14.12
C LYS A 335 -4.57 -58.35 14.21
N GLY A 336 -4.49 -57.46 15.23
CA GLY A 336 -3.34 -56.64 15.50
C GLY A 336 -3.34 -55.20 14.98
N HIS A 337 -4.33 -54.80 14.16
CA HIS A 337 -4.46 -53.41 13.67
C HIS A 337 -5.87 -53.08 13.22
N THR A 338 -6.15 -51.79 13.11
CA THR A 338 -7.36 -51.24 12.48
C THR A 338 -6.95 -50.28 11.37
N ASP A 339 -7.49 -50.50 10.17
CA ASP A 339 -7.27 -49.59 9.04
C ASP A 339 -8.49 -48.68 8.87
N THR A 340 -8.26 -47.43 8.63
CA THR A 340 -9.24 -46.40 8.29
C THR A 340 -8.90 -45.86 6.91
N LEU A 341 -9.88 -45.76 6.02
CA LEU A 341 -9.76 -45.22 4.67
C LEU A 341 -10.87 -44.19 4.45
N MET A 342 -10.48 -42.99 3.98
CA MET A 342 -11.38 -41.85 3.80
C MET A 342 -11.14 -41.19 2.44
N PRO A 343 -11.79 -41.62 1.35
CA PRO A 343 -11.92 -40.85 0.13
C PRO A 343 -12.90 -39.69 0.34
N PHE A 344 -12.55 -38.49 -0.15
CA PHE A 344 -13.39 -37.30 0.03
C PHE A 344 -13.28 -36.31 -1.13
N LEU A 345 -14.34 -35.53 -1.30
CA LEU A 345 -14.34 -34.26 -2.01
C LEU A 345 -14.21 -33.15 -1.00
N GLU A 346 -13.55 -32.09 -1.38
CA GLU A 346 -13.32 -30.94 -0.52
C GLU A 346 -13.67 -29.64 -1.22
N TYR A 347 -14.09 -28.68 -0.41
CA TYR A 347 -14.36 -27.32 -0.81
C TYR A 347 -13.91 -26.39 0.32
N GLY A 348 -13.32 -25.29 -0.06
CA GLY A 348 -13.05 -24.20 0.87
C GLY A 348 -13.23 -22.86 0.18
N ASN A 349 -13.66 -21.88 0.94
CA ASN A 349 -13.65 -20.49 0.52
C ASN A 349 -13.25 -19.60 1.68
N GLY A 350 -12.70 -18.43 1.35
CA GLY A 350 -12.36 -17.41 2.31
C GLY A 350 -12.19 -16.07 1.62
N ASN A 351 -12.69 -15.04 2.28
CA ASN A 351 -12.35 -13.66 1.96
C ASN A 351 -11.01 -13.34 2.61
N TYR A 352 -10.18 -12.57 1.93
CA TYR A 352 -8.93 -12.13 2.50
C TYR A 352 -8.76 -10.61 2.39
N THR A 353 -7.97 -10.05 3.29
CA THR A 353 -7.49 -8.67 3.22
C THR A 353 -6.00 -8.65 3.52
N SER A 354 -5.22 -8.12 2.60
CA SER A 354 -3.78 -7.90 2.74
C SER A 354 -3.50 -6.51 3.29
N HIS A 355 -2.50 -6.41 4.16
CA HIS A 355 -2.07 -5.18 4.79
C HIS A 355 -0.56 -5.04 4.69
N LEU A 356 -0.07 -4.11 3.86
CA LEU A 356 1.35 -3.79 3.79
C LEU A 356 1.77 -2.80 4.87
N ASP A 357 3.05 -2.79 5.23
CA ASP A 357 3.62 -1.91 6.26
C ASP A 357 3.54 -0.42 5.91
N ASN A 358 3.50 -0.09 4.61
CA ASN A 358 3.33 1.27 4.11
C ASN A 358 1.87 1.76 4.11
N GLY A 359 0.92 0.91 4.55
CA GLY A 359 -0.51 1.20 4.61
C GLY A 359 -1.31 0.82 3.37
N ALA A 360 -0.67 0.36 2.29
CA ALA A 360 -1.38 -0.16 1.12
C ALA A 360 -2.19 -1.41 1.47
N ARG A 361 -3.35 -1.58 0.84
CA ARG A 361 -4.29 -2.68 1.09
C ARG A 361 -4.82 -3.26 -0.21
N GLY A 362 -5.04 -4.58 -0.18
CA GLY A 362 -5.76 -5.31 -1.21
C GLY A 362 -6.68 -6.34 -0.57
N ASP A 363 -7.78 -6.64 -1.21
CA ASP A 363 -8.75 -7.62 -0.75
C ASP A 363 -9.23 -8.49 -1.91
N GLY A 364 -9.88 -9.60 -1.60
CA GLY A 364 -10.46 -10.51 -2.56
C GLY A 364 -11.02 -11.77 -1.94
N ASP A 365 -11.51 -12.63 -2.80
CA ASP A 365 -12.05 -13.93 -2.45
C ASP A 365 -11.14 -15.04 -2.96
N GLN A 366 -10.94 -16.06 -2.14
CA GLN A 366 -10.23 -17.28 -2.52
C GLN A 366 -11.12 -18.49 -2.27
N ARG A 367 -11.14 -19.45 -3.20
CA ARG A 367 -11.84 -20.72 -3.06
C ARG A 367 -11.03 -21.86 -3.67
N TYR A 368 -11.21 -23.05 -3.14
CA TYR A 368 -10.69 -24.26 -3.76
C TYR A 368 -11.75 -25.34 -3.83
N ILE A 369 -11.62 -26.21 -4.83
CA ILE A 369 -12.36 -27.46 -4.96
C ILE A 369 -11.37 -28.56 -5.31
N GLY A 370 -11.53 -29.73 -4.70
CA GLY A 370 -10.62 -30.84 -4.92
C GLY A 370 -11.17 -32.16 -4.43
N ALA A 371 -10.29 -33.15 -4.49
CA ALA A 371 -10.52 -34.48 -3.96
C ALA A 371 -9.29 -34.96 -3.21
N GLY A 372 -9.49 -35.85 -2.25
CA GLY A 372 -8.41 -36.43 -1.47
C GLY A 372 -8.70 -37.83 -0.97
N LEU A 373 -7.66 -38.42 -0.44
CA LEU A 373 -7.69 -39.72 0.20
C LEU A 373 -6.83 -39.66 1.46
N LEU A 374 -7.43 -39.99 2.61
CA LEU A 374 -6.73 -40.19 3.87
C LEU A 374 -6.77 -41.66 4.26
N ALA A 375 -5.63 -42.21 4.63
CA ALA A 375 -5.47 -43.55 5.15
C ALA A 375 -4.78 -43.50 6.52
N ARG A 376 -5.28 -44.27 7.50
CA ARG A 376 -4.66 -44.43 8.80
C ARG A 376 -4.68 -45.86 9.25
N ARG A 377 -3.56 -46.32 9.82
CA ARG A 377 -3.42 -47.62 10.46
C ARG A 377 -3.12 -47.46 11.93
N ASP A 378 -3.97 -47.99 12.78
CA ASP A 378 -3.82 -48.05 14.24
C ASP A 378 -3.42 -49.47 14.66
N LEU A 379 -2.24 -49.66 15.22
CA LEU A 379 -1.73 -50.94 15.71
C LEU A 379 -2.24 -51.21 17.12
N ALA A 380 -2.36 -52.51 17.48
CA ALA A 380 -2.73 -52.93 18.83
C ALA A 380 -1.75 -52.44 19.91
N SER A 381 -0.49 -52.10 19.57
CA SER A 381 0.51 -51.48 20.43
C SER A 381 0.23 -50.01 20.74
N GLY A 382 -0.80 -49.41 20.14
CA GLY A 382 -1.13 -47.98 20.22
C GLY A 382 -0.35 -47.11 19.23
N ILE A 383 0.60 -47.65 18.47
CA ILE A 383 1.29 -46.90 17.40
C ILE A 383 0.30 -46.73 16.24
N HIS A 384 0.32 -45.57 15.63
CA HIS A 384 -0.43 -45.30 14.41
C HIS A 384 0.41 -44.61 13.35
N TYR A 385 0.03 -44.81 12.10
CA TYR A 385 0.57 -44.16 10.92
C TYR A 385 -0.58 -43.60 10.10
N GLU A 386 -0.37 -42.43 9.50
CA GLU A 386 -1.36 -41.79 8.65
C GLU A 386 -0.70 -41.16 7.42
N ALA A 387 -1.43 -41.18 6.32
CA ALA A 387 -1.05 -40.56 5.06
C ALA A 387 -2.26 -39.92 4.40
N MET A 388 -2.08 -38.80 3.76
CA MET A 388 -3.11 -38.10 3.01
C MET A 388 -2.52 -37.54 1.72
N VAL A 389 -3.30 -37.60 0.65
CA VAL A 389 -3.03 -36.91 -0.61
C VAL A 389 -4.26 -36.15 -1.04
N ARG A 390 -4.08 -34.97 -1.61
CA ARG A 390 -5.15 -34.08 -2.07
C ARG A 390 -4.71 -33.43 -3.37
N ALA A 391 -5.65 -33.18 -4.27
CA ALA A 391 -5.41 -32.40 -5.47
C ALA A 391 -6.70 -31.68 -5.89
N GLY A 392 -6.53 -30.51 -6.48
CA GLY A 392 -7.65 -29.68 -6.89
C GLY A 392 -7.22 -28.41 -7.59
N ARG A 393 -8.08 -27.42 -7.55
CA ARG A 393 -7.85 -26.13 -8.16
C ARG A 393 -8.32 -25.00 -7.23
N THR A 394 -7.51 -23.95 -7.13
CA THR A 394 -7.90 -22.68 -6.52
C THR A 394 -8.44 -21.75 -7.59
N ASN A 395 -9.37 -20.89 -7.21
CA ASN A 395 -9.81 -19.73 -7.98
C ASN A 395 -10.01 -18.59 -6.99
N GLY A 396 -9.67 -17.39 -7.42
CA GLY A 396 -9.81 -16.21 -6.59
C GLY A 396 -9.84 -14.94 -7.42
N ASP A 397 -10.03 -13.84 -6.76
CA ASP A 397 -9.93 -12.51 -7.31
C ASP A 397 -9.11 -11.59 -6.40
N PHE A 398 -8.65 -10.50 -6.95
CA PHE A 398 -7.93 -9.44 -6.26
C PHE A 398 -8.52 -8.10 -6.63
N HIS A 399 -8.67 -7.24 -5.64
CA HIS A 399 -8.99 -5.83 -5.78
C HIS A 399 -8.08 -5.00 -4.84
N GLY A 400 -7.51 -3.93 -5.35
CA GLY A 400 -6.63 -3.07 -4.55
C GLY A 400 -6.21 -1.80 -5.28
N GLN A 401 -5.32 -1.05 -4.64
CA GLN A 401 -4.69 0.12 -5.26
C GLN A 401 -3.17 -0.06 -5.25
N ILE A 402 -2.56 0.18 -6.41
CA ILE A 402 -1.12 0.21 -6.59
C ILE A 402 -0.75 1.61 -7.04
N ALA A 403 0.06 2.33 -6.26
CA ALA A 403 0.40 3.73 -6.52
C ALA A 403 -0.84 4.62 -6.78
N ASN A 404 -1.91 4.45 -5.99
CA ASN A 404 -3.21 5.13 -6.12
C ASN A 404 -4.03 4.77 -7.37
N HIS A 405 -3.60 3.79 -8.18
CA HIS A 405 -4.36 3.26 -9.32
C HIS A 405 -5.11 2.00 -8.92
N LEU A 406 -6.39 1.93 -9.30
CA LEU A 406 -7.19 0.72 -9.08
C LEU A 406 -6.60 -0.43 -9.89
N ALA A 407 -6.47 -1.59 -9.26
CA ALA A 407 -5.99 -2.82 -9.88
C ALA A 407 -6.87 -4.00 -9.49
N SER A 408 -7.22 -4.85 -10.47
CA SER A 408 -8.01 -6.05 -10.25
C SER A 408 -7.65 -7.16 -11.23
N TYR A 409 -7.76 -8.42 -10.81
CA TYR A 409 -7.57 -9.60 -11.65
C TYR A 409 -8.23 -10.83 -11.03
N ASP A 410 -8.42 -11.87 -11.84
CA ASP A 410 -8.86 -13.21 -11.42
C ASP A 410 -7.68 -14.18 -11.48
N THR A 411 -7.61 -15.11 -10.51
CA THR A 411 -6.60 -16.19 -10.46
C THR A 411 -7.21 -17.57 -10.57
N SER A 412 -6.43 -18.52 -11.13
CA SER A 412 -6.83 -19.93 -11.19
C SER A 412 -5.62 -20.84 -11.27
N ALA A 413 -5.28 -21.53 -10.19
CA ALA A 413 -4.09 -22.38 -10.12
C ALA A 413 -4.40 -23.80 -9.62
N PRO A 414 -3.77 -24.86 -10.16
CA PRO A 414 -3.87 -26.19 -9.61
C PRO A 414 -3.10 -26.31 -8.31
N TYR A 415 -3.52 -27.20 -7.41
CA TYR A 415 -2.75 -27.58 -6.25
C TYR A 415 -2.66 -29.09 -6.06
N VAL A 416 -1.57 -29.52 -5.42
CA VAL A 416 -1.38 -30.87 -4.91
C VAL A 416 -0.86 -30.77 -3.49
N SER A 417 -1.37 -31.63 -2.60
CA SER A 417 -0.92 -31.66 -1.20
C SER A 417 -0.77 -33.09 -0.70
N ALA A 418 0.23 -33.32 0.13
CA ALA A 418 0.48 -34.60 0.79
C ALA A 418 0.79 -34.40 2.28
N MET A 419 0.39 -35.38 3.10
CA MET A 419 0.74 -35.43 4.53
C MET A 419 1.13 -36.84 4.91
N LEU A 420 2.16 -36.95 5.74
CA LEU A 420 2.54 -38.18 6.46
C LEU A 420 2.57 -37.89 7.95
N GLY A 421 2.05 -38.82 8.71
CA GLY A 421 2.03 -38.73 10.17
C GLY A 421 2.31 -40.07 10.85
N ALA A 422 2.83 -39.99 12.06
CA ALA A 422 3.00 -41.11 12.97
C ALA A 422 2.75 -40.67 14.39
N GLY A 423 2.28 -41.58 15.24
CA GLY A 423 2.07 -41.27 16.64
C GLY A 423 1.88 -42.51 17.50
N LYS A 424 1.65 -42.26 18.79
CA LYS A 424 1.42 -43.30 19.78
C LYS A 424 0.36 -42.88 20.79
N ILE A 425 -0.69 -43.67 20.83
CA ILE A 425 -1.76 -43.54 21.82
C ILE A 425 -1.40 -44.37 23.05
N VAL A 426 -1.30 -43.71 24.21
CA VAL A 426 -1.11 -44.33 25.52
C VAL A 426 -2.42 -44.22 26.27
N LYS A 427 -3.03 -45.37 26.62
CA LYS A 427 -4.31 -45.44 27.34
C LYS A 427 -4.06 -45.71 28.81
N LYS A 428 -4.79 -44.99 29.70
CA LYS A 428 -4.83 -45.25 31.13
C LYS A 428 -6.24 -44.96 31.63
N ASP A 429 -6.89 -45.99 32.14
CA ASP A 429 -8.29 -45.95 32.62
C ASP A 429 -9.25 -45.42 31.57
N LYS A 430 -9.94 -44.32 31.89
CA LYS A 430 -10.87 -43.60 30.96
C LYS A 430 -10.21 -42.44 30.22
N ALA A 431 -8.88 -42.40 30.16
CA ALA A 431 -8.15 -41.35 29.46
C ALA A 431 -7.12 -41.93 28.50
N SER A 432 -6.80 -41.19 27.45
CA SER A 432 -5.70 -41.49 26.55
C SER A 432 -4.93 -40.23 26.19
N ILE A 433 -3.65 -40.40 25.88
CA ILE A 433 -2.81 -39.35 25.29
C ILE A 433 -2.27 -39.89 23.98
N ASP A 434 -2.50 -39.16 22.92
CA ASP A 434 -1.91 -39.40 21.61
C ASP A 434 -0.76 -38.41 21.42
N TYR A 435 0.49 -38.90 21.30
CA TYR A 435 1.65 -38.14 20.90
C TYR A 435 1.85 -38.35 19.41
N TYR A 436 1.93 -37.27 18.64
CA TYR A 436 2.02 -37.35 17.19
C TYR A 436 3.02 -36.38 16.57
N GLY A 437 3.53 -36.75 15.40
CA GLY A 437 4.26 -35.91 14.50
C GLY A 437 3.70 -36.03 13.09
N LYS A 438 3.54 -34.91 12.40
CA LYS A 438 3.02 -34.84 11.01
C LYS A 438 3.93 -33.95 10.17
N VAL A 439 4.12 -34.31 8.91
CA VAL A 439 4.75 -33.46 7.90
C VAL A 439 3.75 -33.26 6.77
N PHE A 440 3.67 -32.02 6.29
CA PHE A 440 2.77 -31.60 5.22
C PHE A 440 3.61 -30.99 4.10
N TRP A 441 3.22 -31.27 2.89
CA TRP A 441 3.70 -30.61 1.68
C TRP A 441 2.50 -30.17 0.86
N THR A 442 2.54 -28.93 0.38
CA THR A 442 1.52 -28.38 -0.53
C THR A 442 2.25 -27.64 -1.65
N HIS A 443 1.92 -27.97 -2.88
CA HIS A 443 2.35 -27.28 -4.09
C HIS A 443 1.17 -26.54 -4.70
N LEU A 444 1.30 -25.23 -4.89
CA LEU A 444 0.38 -24.38 -5.63
C LEU A 444 1.04 -24.02 -6.96
N GLY A 445 0.44 -24.40 -8.07
CA GLY A 445 0.98 -24.20 -9.41
C GLY A 445 1.04 -22.72 -9.82
N SER A 446 1.81 -22.45 -10.87
CA SER A 446 1.90 -21.12 -11.48
C SER A 446 0.60 -20.68 -12.13
N ASP A 447 0.44 -19.37 -12.33
CA ASP A 447 -0.69 -18.77 -13.03
C ASP A 447 -0.24 -17.51 -13.78
N SER A 448 -0.90 -17.17 -14.88
CA SER A 448 -0.68 -15.93 -15.64
C SER A 448 -2.01 -15.18 -15.74
N VAL A 449 -2.04 -13.99 -15.18
CA VAL A 449 -3.27 -13.20 -15.08
C VAL A 449 -3.22 -11.94 -15.93
N GLN A 450 -4.37 -11.49 -16.39
CA GLN A 450 -4.54 -10.18 -16.99
C GLN A 450 -5.01 -9.22 -15.90
N MET A 451 -4.12 -8.34 -15.47
CA MET A 451 -4.47 -7.30 -14.54
C MET A 451 -5.11 -6.12 -15.26
N HIS A 452 -6.22 -5.67 -14.74
CA HIS A 452 -6.94 -4.48 -15.19
C HIS A 452 -6.70 -3.33 -14.22
N SER A 453 -6.31 -2.18 -14.75
CA SER A 453 -6.17 -0.94 -13.98
C SER A 453 -6.81 0.23 -14.74
N ASP A 454 -6.96 1.38 -14.08
CA ASP A 454 -7.36 2.63 -14.71
C ASP A 454 -6.33 3.16 -15.72
N LEU A 455 -5.10 2.62 -15.72
CA LEU A 455 -4.04 2.92 -16.69
C LEU A 455 -3.96 1.93 -17.86
N GLY A 456 -4.78 0.86 -17.85
CA GLY A 456 -4.81 -0.16 -18.90
C GLY A 456 -4.74 -1.59 -18.38
N THR A 457 -4.42 -2.52 -19.29
CA THR A 457 -4.31 -3.95 -18.98
C THR A 457 -2.86 -4.40 -19.09
N SER A 458 -2.39 -5.15 -18.11
CA SER A 458 -1.03 -5.70 -18.06
C SER A 458 -1.05 -7.17 -17.66
N GLN A 459 -0.10 -7.95 -18.19
CA GLN A 459 0.08 -9.34 -17.81
C GLN A 459 1.00 -9.44 -16.59
N TYR A 460 0.58 -10.24 -15.61
CA TYR A 460 1.38 -10.66 -14.48
C TYR A 460 1.49 -12.18 -14.43
N ASP A 461 2.70 -12.66 -14.15
CA ASP A 461 2.98 -14.09 -14.03
C ASP A 461 3.28 -14.42 -12.56
N PHE A 462 2.52 -15.35 -12.01
CA PHE A 462 2.73 -15.91 -10.68
C PHE A 462 3.53 -17.20 -10.77
N ASP A 463 4.62 -17.28 -10.04
CA ASP A 463 5.39 -18.51 -9.92
C ASP A 463 4.66 -19.56 -9.05
N ASN A 464 5.06 -20.81 -9.17
CA ASN A 464 4.62 -21.85 -8.26
C ASN A 464 5.15 -21.60 -6.85
N VAL A 465 4.39 -22.05 -5.84
CA VAL A 465 4.74 -21.91 -4.42
C VAL A 465 4.67 -23.27 -3.76
N ASP A 466 5.68 -23.60 -2.95
CA ASP A 466 5.73 -24.82 -2.15
C ASP A 466 5.69 -24.47 -0.65
N SER A 467 4.81 -25.15 0.10
CA SER A 467 4.74 -25.09 1.55
C SER A 467 5.18 -26.42 2.15
N TYR A 468 6.12 -26.38 3.08
CA TYR A 468 6.58 -27.53 3.86
C TYR A 468 6.35 -27.25 5.34
N ARG A 469 5.49 -28.04 5.98
CA ARG A 469 5.14 -27.84 7.38
C ARG A 469 5.42 -29.09 8.21
N THR A 470 5.91 -28.87 9.45
CA THR A 470 6.06 -29.92 10.44
C THR A 470 5.20 -29.57 11.66
N ARG A 471 4.47 -30.55 12.16
CA ARG A 471 3.65 -30.43 13.38
C ARG A 471 4.05 -31.51 14.38
N LEU A 472 4.34 -31.11 15.60
CA LEU A 472 4.59 -32.01 16.72
C LEU A 472 3.61 -31.66 17.84
N GLY A 473 2.88 -32.65 18.35
CA GLY A 473 1.86 -32.37 19.34
C GLY A 473 1.46 -33.57 20.17
N PHE A 474 0.55 -33.27 21.08
CA PHE A 474 -0.18 -34.32 21.82
C PHE A 474 -1.64 -33.90 22.00
N ARG A 475 -2.52 -34.92 22.05
CA ARG A 475 -3.94 -34.76 22.35
C ARG A 475 -4.29 -35.66 23.54
N TRP A 476 -4.80 -35.08 24.59
CA TRP A 476 -5.41 -35.78 25.70
C TRP A 476 -6.90 -35.93 25.45
N THR A 477 -7.42 -37.16 25.62
CA THR A 477 -8.86 -37.48 25.49
C THR A 477 -9.34 -38.12 26.78
N LYS A 478 -10.50 -37.71 27.28
CA LYS A 478 -11.15 -38.23 28.48
C LYS A 478 -12.53 -38.75 28.12
N ASP A 479 -12.74 -40.06 28.29
CA ASP A 479 -14.05 -40.68 28.18
C ASP A 479 -14.86 -40.41 29.44
N VAL A 480 -16.01 -39.76 29.29
CA VAL A 480 -16.96 -39.46 30.37
C VAL A 480 -18.01 -40.55 30.45
N SER A 481 -18.45 -41.07 29.31
CA SER A 481 -19.31 -42.21 29.16
C SER A 481 -18.79 -43.11 27.98
N PRO A 482 -19.40 -44.27 27.74
CA PRO A 482 -19.04 -45.10 26.56
C PRO A 482 -19.15 -44.37 25.22
N THR A 483 -20.04 -43.38 25.12
CA THR A 483 -20.31 -42.62 23.90
C THR A 483 -19.78 -41.20 23.89
N MET A 484 -19.41 -40.64 25.05
CA MET A 484 -19.06 -39.23 25.17
C MET A 484 -17.64 -39.03 25.69
N SER A 485 -16.88 -38.16 25.01
CA SER A 485 -15.52 -37.79 25.42
C SER A 485 -15.27 -36.31 25.19
N TYR A 486 -14.36 -35.75 25.98
CA TYR A 486 -13.74 -34.45 25.78
C TYR A 486 -12.28 -34.65 25.39
N TYR A 487 -11.73 -33.74 24.59
CA TYR A 487 -10.32 -33.74 24.29
C TYR A 487 -9.72 -32.34 24.33
N ALA A 488 -8.42 -32.29 24.63
CA ALA A 488 -7.61 -31.09 24.59
C ALA A 488 -6.24 -31.45 24.04
N GLY A 489 -5.67 -30.59 23.21
CA GLY A 489 -4.38 -30.83 22.58
C GLY A 489 -3.53 -29.57 22.51
N LEU A 490 -2.21 -29.79 22.50
CA LEU A 490 -1.22 -28.77 22.23
C LEU A 490 -0.32 -29.26 21.11
N ALA A 491 0.01 -28.37 20.18
CA ALA A 491 0.99 -28.66 19.15
C ALA A 491 1.84 -27.43 18.81
N TRP A 492 3.03 -27.72 18.37
CA TRP A 492 3.92 -26.78 17.70
C TRP A 492 3.91 -27.09 16.19
N ASN A 493 3.74 -26.05 15.39
CA ASN A 493 3.77 -26.12 13.95
C ASN A 493 4.88 -25.20 13.43
N TYR A 494 5.66 -25.67 12.47
CA TYR A 494 6.68 -24.86 11.81
C TYR A 494 6.47 -24.90 10.30
N GLU A 495 6.40 -23.72 9.68
CA GLU A 495 6.34 -23.52 8.25
C GLU A 495 7.74 -23.19 7.73
N PHE A 496 8.29 -24.03 6.83
CA PHE A 496 9.57 -23.84 6.18
C PHE A 496 9.43 -23.10 4.85
N GLY A 497 8.22 -22.91 4.36
CA GLY A 497 7.77 -22.61 3.03
C GLY A 497 8.59 -21.62 2.22
N ASP A 498 8.43 -21.73 0.90
CA ASP A 498 8.98 -20.79 -0.06
C ASP A 498 8.07 -19.55 -0.16
N ASN A 499 8.66 -18.44 -0.58
CA ASN A 499 7.92 -17.20 -0.76
C ASN A 499 7.18 -17.23 -2.10
N GLY A 500 5.91 -16.80 -2.10
CA GLY A 500 5.20 -16.51 -3.33
C GLY A 500 5.80 -15.30 -4.01
N GLU A 501 6.07 -15.40 -5.30
CA GLU A 501 6.59 -14.33 -6.14
C GLU A 501 5.67 -14.13 -7.35
N ALA A 502 5.61 -12.88 -7.81
CA ALA A 502 4.93 -12.51 -9.03
C ALA A 502 5.87 -11.68 -9.90
N ARG A 503 5.70 -11.74 -11.22
CA ARG A 503 6.54 -11.03 -12.18
C ARG A 503 5.74 -10.12 -13.10
N TYR A 504 6.31 -8.96 -13.33
CA TYR A 504 5.90 -8.07 -14.41
C TYR A 504 7.05 -7.90 -15.39
N GLY A 505 6.98 -8.59 -16.53
CA GLY A 505 8.09 -8.64 -17.48
C GLY A 505 9.36 -9.24 -16.86
N THR A 506 10.38 -8.41 -16.66
CA THR A 506 11.67 -8.79 -16.05
C THR A 506 11.78 -8.42 -14.58
N PHE A 507 10.73 -7.87 -13.97
CA PHE A 507 10.74 -7.41 -12.58
C PHE A 507 10.04 -8.42 -11.69
N ASP A 508 10.69 -8.80 -10.59
CA ASP A 508 10.10 -9.63 -9.55
C ASP A 508 9.49 -8.74 -8.46
N THR A 509 8.28 -9.09 -7.99
CA THR A 509 7.67 -8.42 -6.84
C THR A 509 8.42 -8.75 -5.55
N LEU A 510 8.19 -7.95 -4.51
CA LEU A 510 8.60 -8.35 -3.16
C LEU A 510 7.87 -9.65 -2.78
N ALA A 511 8.63 -10.61 -2.30
CA ALA A 511 8.10 -11.90 -1.91
C ALA A 511 7.18 -11.80 -0.68
N ALA A 512 6.13 -12.61 -0.67
CA ALA A 512 5.24 -12.80 0.48
C ALA A 512 5.14 -14.30 0.80
N GLY A 513 5.39 -14.67 2.04
CA GLY A 513 5.32 -16.07 2.46
C GLY A 513 5.28 -16.23 3.97
N VAL A 514 4.55 -17.23 4.41
CA VAL A 514 4.43 -17.57 5.83
C VAL A 514 5.58 -18.49 6.19
N LYS A 515 6.54 -18.01 6.99
CA LYS A 515 7.65 -18.81 7.49
C LYS A 515 7.84 -18.60 8.98
N GLY A 516 7.92 -19.69 9.74
CA GLY A 516 8.21 -19.64 11.17
C GLY A 516 7.32 -20.53 12.01
N SER A 517 7.32 -20.27 13.30
CA SER A 517 6.64 -21.07 14.32
C SER A 517 5.25 -20.59 14.63
N SER A 518 4.34 -21.55 14.83
CA SER A 518 3.02 -21.32 15.42
C SER A 518 2.73 -22.33 16.53
N GLY A 519 2.06 -21.87 17.58
CA GLY A 519 1.48 -22.71 18.61
C GLY A 519 0.01 -23.01 18.30
N MET A 520 -0.47 -24.19 18.67
CA MET A 520 -1.84 -24.65 18.47
C MET A 520 -2.40 -25.17 19.80
N LEU A 521 -3.56 -24.65 20.20
CA LEU A 521 -4.36 -25.16 21.32
C LEU A 521 -5.68 -25.69 20.76
N GLU A 522 -5.93 -26.96 20.95
CA GLU A 522 -7.12 -27.66 20.48
C GLU A 522 -8.03 -28.01 21.66
N LEU A 523 -9.33 -27.81 21.50
CA LEU A 523 -10.36 -28.26 22.43
C LEU A 523 -11.53 -28.88 21.66
N GLY A 524 -12.10 -29.93 22.20
CA GLY A 524 -13.27 -30.52 21.58
C GLY A 524 -14.10 -31.41 22.49
N TRP A 525 -15.28 -31.69 21.97
CA TRP A 525 -16.25 -32.59 22.56
C TRP A 525 -16.81 -33.53 21.48
N GLN A 526 -16.92 -34.80 21.80
CA GLN A 526 -17.39 -35.83 20.89
C GLN A 526 -18.47 -36.70 21.54
N SER A 527 -19.54 -36.97 20.79
CA SER A 527 -20.55 -37.99 21.10
C SER A 527 -20.61 -38.98 19.95
N LYS A 528 -20.50 -40.27 20.24
CA LYS A 528 -20.49 -41.35 19.26
C LYS A 528 -21.86 -42.02 19.16
N ILE A 529 -22.21 -42.49 17.96
CA ILE A 529 -23.35 -43.34 17.72
C ILE A 529 -23.07 -44.71 18.33
N ASP A 530 -24.06 -45.31 19.05
CA ASP A 530 -24.04 -46.69 19.51
C ASP A 530 -25.46 -47.32 19.38
N LYS A 531 -25.62 -48.55 19.83
CA LYS A 531 -26.91 -49.29 19.76
C LYS A 531 -28.06 -48.58 20.51
N ASP A 532 -27.78 -47.73 21.48
CA ASP A 532 -28.75 -47.04 22.33
C ASP A 532 -28.87 -45.55 21.99
N HIS A 533 -27.99 -45.02 21.08
CA HIS A 533 -27.90 -43.62 20.71
C HIS A 533 -27.71 -43.49 19.19
N ASP A 534 -28.75 -43.06 18.48
CA ASP A 534 -28.75 -42.91 17.02
C ASP A 534 -28.04 -41.65 16.55
N TRP A 535 -27.65 -40.74 17.47
CA TRP A 535 -27.01 -39.48 17.14
C TRP A 535 -25.57 -39.45 17.61
N GLY A 536 -24.70 -38.95 16.74
CA GLY A 536 -23.32 -38.60 17.03
C GLY A 536 -23.08 -37.14 16.73
N ALA A 537 -22.14 -36.54 17.44
CA ALA A 537 -21.71 -35.15 17.20
C ALA A 537 -20.23 -34.98 17.53
N ASP A 538 -19.58 -34.06 16.85
CA ASP A 538 -18.24 -33.58 17.15
C ASP A 538 -18.23 -32.06 17.10
N LEU A 539 -17.73 -31.43 18.14
CA LEU A 539 -17.49 -29.99 18.23
C LEU A 539 -15.99 -29.78 18.48
N HIS A 540 -15.36 -29.02 17.60
CA HIS A 540 -13.93 -28.82 17.60
C HIS A 540 -13.61 -27.32 17.47
N ILE A 541 -12.70 -26.83 18.29
CA ILE A 541 -12.13 -25.47 18.18
C ILE A 541 -10.62 -25.54 18.35
N THR A 542 -9.89 -24.79 17.51
CA THR A 542 -8.44 -24.64 17.63
C THR A 542 -8.06 -23.18 17.62
N GLY A 543 -7.34 -22.74 18.65
CA GLY A 543 -6.68 -21.45 18.72
C GLY A 543 -5.25 -21.54 18.21
N TRP A 544 -4.82 -20.55 17.44
CA TRP A 544 -3.50 -20.43 16.84
C TRP A 544 -2.78 -19.19 17.36
N THR A 545 -1.45 -19.27 17.51
CA THR A 545 -0.59 -18.15 17.89
C THR A 545 0.78 -18.28 17.22
N GLY A 546 1.41 -17.18 16.86
CA GLY A 546 2.68 -17.14 16.14
C GLY A 546 2.54 -16.55 14.74
N VAL A 547 3.27 -17.09 13.75
CA VAL A 547 3.18 -16.60 12.36
C VAL A 547 1.81 -16.86 11.73
N GLN A 548 1.11 -17.91 12.17
CA GLN A 548 -0.32 -18.09 11.97
C GLN A 548 -1.02 -17.89 13.33
N ARG A 549 -2.05 -17.05 13.38
CA ARG A 549 -2.83 -16.75 14.61
C ARG A 549 -4.31 -16.62 14.28
N GLY A 550 -5.16 -16.86 15.29
CA GLY A 550 -6.61 -16.83 15.14
C GLY A 550 -7.28 -18.11 15.59
N VAL A 551 -8.41 -18.44 14.97
CA VAL A 551 -9.22 -19.59 15.35
C VAL A 551 -9.71 -20.39 14.15
N THR A 552 -9.78 -21.72 14.31
CA THR A 552 -10.54 -22.60 13.44
C THR A 552 -11.55 -23.38 14.28
N TYR A 553 -12.71 -23.69 13.71
CA TYR A 553 -13.78 -24.37 14.43
C TYR A 553 -14.57 -25.26 13.47
N SER A 554 -15.18 -26.32 14.01
CA SER A 554 -16.08 -27.18 13.26
C SER A 554 -17.17 -27.78 14.13
N ALA A 555 -18.26 -28.15 13.47
CA ALA A 555 -19.34 -28.91 14.07
C ALA A 555 -19.82 -29.99 13.11
N THR A 556 -19.94 -31.20 13.60
CA THR A 556 -20.50 -32.33 12.87
C THR A 556 -21.64 -32.94 13.67
N VAL A 557 -22.73 -33.28 12.98
CA VAL A 557 -23.83 -34.05 13.55
C VAL A 557 -24.12 -35.22 12.61
N SER A 558 -24.20 -36.41 13.15
CA SER A 558 -24.45 -37.66 12.43
C SER A 558 -25.64 -38.40 13.00
N ARG A 559 -26.36 -39.14 12.19
CA ARG A 559 -27.48 -39.99 12.60
C ARG A 559 -27.35 -41.36 11.98
N ALA A 560 -27.54 -42.39 12.78
CA ALA A 560 -27.75 -43.74 12.27
C ALA A 560 -29.21 -43.93 11.77
N PHE A 561 -29.38 -44.68 10.68
CA PHE A 561 -30.67 -45.01 10.09
C PHE A 561 -30.88 -46.52 10.05
#